data_6b93fc56bf4e7c1da744513165bfbee0
#
_entry.id   6b93fc56bf4e7c1da744513165bfbee0
#
_cell.length_a   1.000
_cell.length_b   1.000
_cell.length_c   1.000
_cell.angle_alpha   90.00
_cell.angle_beta   90.00
_cell.angle_gamma   90.00
#
_symmetry.space_group_name_H-M   'P 1'
#
loop_
_entity.id
_entity.type
_entity.pdbx_description
1 polymer ?
#
loop_
_entity_poly.entity_id
_entity_poly.type
_entity_poly.pdbx_seq_one_letter_code
_entity_poly.pdbx_strand_id
1 'polypeptide(L)'
;MEDQKVEKDLVVDAGAQEVRIALMENGRLMELNRESSQGHSYSVGDVYLGRVKKILPSLNAAFVDIGDSKEAFIHYLDLGLHFDAFDAFVRGSNPNKNLRSLYAGIKVGAPLEKEGRIEDYLKPGQMIMGQIVKEPISTKGSRLTAEISLAGRNIVLLPFADKVSISQKISSKEEKRRLETLVKSILPRNYGAIIRTAAEGKNASVLVGEVRSLIERWENSWKILAKNKGVELLLTEYSKTTTILRDLLNDSFTHIYVNDEKVFEETRNYISLILPEQEKIVHLYEGKEPIFDHFEVNRQIKSSFGKVVPMKQGAYLVIESTEALNVVDVNSGIRAKTTDQEENTFEVNKLAAEEIARQLRLRDMGGIVIVDFIDMEKVEHRNELFKYMQEVMSADRAKHNVLPLTKFGLMQLTRQRIRPATEINTTEQCPLCHGTGKITSTLVIDEQIERALAYYVGEKGEKNLILRTGPILGAYLSRGWNSYLAKWRRKYKCKLKLEESSDHHILQYEFMNVKKEVLD
;
A
#
# COMPACT_ATOMS: atom_id res chain seq x y z
N MET A 1 -7.28 -24.47 24.75
CA MET A 1 -7.65 -23.05 24.52
C MET A 1 -8.70 -23.10 23.43
N GLU A 2 -9.92 -22.67 23.72
CA GLU A 2 -10.98 -22.54 22.73
C GLU A 2 -10.45 -21.62 21.62
N ASP A 3 -10.55 -22.08 20.37
CA ASP A 3 -10.30 -21.25 19.19
C ASP A 3 -11.25 -20.03 19.25
N GLN A 4 -10.82 -18.92 19.82
CA GLN A 4 -11.57 -17.69 19.72
C GLN A 4 -11.63 -17.32 18.24
N LYS A 5 -12.83 -17.46 17.67
CA LYS A 5 -13.12 -17.11 16.28
C LYS A 5 -12.70 -15.65 16.07
N VAL A 6 -11.67 -15.43 15.25
CA VAL A 6 -11.21 -14.07 14.91
C VAL A 6 -12.32 -13.36 14.15
N GLU A 7 -12.84 -12.27 14.72
CA GLU A 7 -13.83 -11.42 14.07
C GLU A 7 -13.12 -10.42 13.16
N LYS A 8 -13.59 -10.32 11.91
CA LYS A 8 -13.03 -9.42 10.91
C LYS A 8 -14.07 -8.42 10.45
N ASP A 9 -13.69 -7.15 10.50
CA ASP A 9 -14.49 -6.06 9.97
C ASP A 9 -13.72 -5.35 8.85
N LEU A 10 -14.45 -4.91 7.83
CA LEU A 10 -13.92 -4.06 6.78
C LEU A 10 -14.55 -2.68 6.91
N VAL A 11 -13.73 -1.65 7.03
CA VAL A 11 -14.18 -0.25 7.09
C VAL A 11 -13.70 0.47 5.85
N VAL A 12 -14.64 0.95 5.03
CA VAL A 12 -14.39 1.62 3.75
C VAL A 12 -14.77 3.08 3.86
N ASP A 13 -13.78 3.94 3.72
CA ASP A 13 -13.94 5.39 3.71
C ASP A 13 -13.73 5.92 2.29
N ALA A 14 -14.83 6.11 1.59
CA ALA A 14 -14.85 6.62 0.23
C ALA A 14 -14.90 8.16 0.26
N GLY A 15 -13.75 8.78 -0.06
CA GLY A 15 -13.59 10.22 -0.20
C GLY A 15 -13.57 10.66 -1.67
N ALA A 16 -13.64 11.97 -1.91
CA ALA A 16 -13.68 12.54 -3.26
C ALA A 16 -12.40 12.28 -4.08
N GLN A 17 -11.25 12.11 -3.43
CA GLN A 17 -9.95 11.90 -4.08
C GLN A 17 -9.47 10.46 -3.97
N GLU A 18 -9.75 9.78 -2.87
CA GLU A 18 -9.33 8.41 -2.62
C GLU A 18 -10.36 7.62 -1.83
N VAL A 19 -10.37 6.30 -2.04
CA VAL A 19 -11.06 5.33 -1.21
C VAL A 19 -10.02 4.69 -0.30
N ARG A 20 -10.23 4.76 1.01
CA ARG A 20 -9.39 4.13 2.03
C ARG A 20 -10.10 2.93 2.62
N ILE A 21 -9.39 1.82 2.75
CA ILE A 21 -9.97 0.55 3.17
C ILE A 21 -9.14 0.01 4.32
N ALA A 22 -9.75 -0.12 5.49
CA ALA A 22 -9.14 -0.68 6.69
C ALA A 22 -9.68 -2.08 6.97
N LEU A 23 -8.80 -3.07 7.08
CA LEU A 23 -9.13 -4.40 7.58
C LEU A 23 -8.83 -4.44 9.07
N MET A 24 -9.87 -4.72 9.86
CA MET A 24 -9.78 -4.86 11.30
C MET A 24 -9.89 -6.34 11.69
N GLU A 25 -9.10 -6.80 12.65
CA GLU A 25 -9.24 -8.12 13.29
C GLU A 25 -9.40 -7.91 14.80
N ASN A 26 -10.53 -8.34 15.37
CA ASN A 26 -10.89 -8.09 16.78
C ASN A 26 -10.72 -6.61 17.19
N GLY A 27 -11.17 -5.67 16.35
CA GLY A 27 -11.06 -4.23 16.56
C GLY A 27 -9.65 -3.65 16.36
N ARG A 28 -8.67 -4.45 15.89
CA ARG A 28 -7.29 -4.02 15.67
C ARG A 28 -6.99 -3.86 14.18
N LEU A 29 -6.42 -2.73 13.79
CA LEU A 29 -6.07 -2.43 12.40
C LEU A 29 -4.93 -3.35 11.91
N MET A 30 -5.23 -4.17 10.92
CA MET A 30 -4.30 -5.16 10.36
C MET A 30 -3.76 -4.78 8.99
N GLU A 31 -4.60 -4.18 8.14
CA GLU A 31 -4.19 -3.73 6.80
C GLU A 31 -4.86 -2.40 6.47
N LEU A 32 -4.13 -1.53 5.78
CA LEU A 32 -4.64 -0.27 5.26
C LEU A 32 -4.36 -0.21 3.76
N ASN A 33 -5.43 -0.06 2.98
CA ASN A 33 -5.35 0.03 1.53
C ASN A 33 -5.88 1.38 1.08
N ARG A 34 -5.37 1.89 -0.05
CA ARG A 34 -5.82 3.13 -0.69
C ARG A 34 -6.03 2.90 -2.17
N GLU A 35 -7.03 3.55 -2.72
CA GLU A 35 -7.34 3.54 -4.14
C GLU A 35 -7.73 4.96 -4.56
N SER A 36 -7.19 5.46 -5.67
CA SER A 36 -7.59 6.78 -6.18
C SER A 36 -9.03 6.75 -6.67
N SER A 37 -9.83 7.74 -6.29
CA SER A 37 -11.19 7.94 -6.82
C SER A 37 -11.18 8.65 -8.17
N GLN A 38 -10.08 9.33 -8.52
CA GLN A 38 -9.95 10.11 -9.74
C GLN A 38 -9.07 9.39 -10.76
N GLY A 39 -9.71 8.81 -11.79
CA GLY A 39 -9.05 8.31 -12.97
C GLY A 39 -8.53 6.86 -12.86
N HIS A 40 -8.25 6.28 -14.01
CA HIS A 40 -7.70 4.95 -14.15
C HIS A 40 -6.30 4.92 -13.54
N SER A 41 -6.21 4.47 -12.31
CA SER A 41 -4.92 4.09 -11.75
C SER A 41 -4.59 2.73 -12.36
N TYR A 42 -3.66 2.66 -13.27
CA TYR A 42 -3.13 1.45 -13.90
C TYR A 42 -2.90 0.33 -12.88
N SER A 43 -3.99 -0.31 -12.47
CA SER A 43 -4.04 -1.24 -11.35
C SER A 43 -3.68 -2.66 -11.78
N VAL A 44 -3.14 -3.44 -10.85
CA VAL A 44 -2.87 -4.86 -11.10
C VAL A 44 -4.18 -5.57 -11.50
N GLY A 45 -4.15 -6.27 -12.64
CA GLY A 45 -5.30 -6.98 -13.19
C GLY A 45 -5.97 -6.27 -14.37
N ASP A 46 -5.80 -4.95 -14.52
CA ASP A 46 -6.31 -4.21 -15.67
C ASP A 46 -5.70 -4.71 -16.98
N VAL A 47 -6.53 -4.86 -17.99
CA VAL A 47 -6.10 -5.31 -19.33
C VAL A 47 -6.20 -4.16 -20.33
N TYR A 48 -5.08 -3.85 -20.95
CA TYR A 48 -4.98 -2.80 -21.95
C TYR A 48 -4.71 -3.36 -23.35
N LEU A 49 -5.26 -2.71 -24.36
CA LEU A 49 -4.73 -2.75 -25.71
C LEU A 49 -3.59 -1.73 -25.76
N GLY A 50 -2.37 -2.20 -25.86
CA GLY A 50 -1.16 -1.35 -25.88
C GLY A 50 -0.44 -1.42 -27.22
N ARG A 51 0.37 -0.38 -27.47
CA ARG A 51 1.21 -0.29 -28.68
C ARG A 51 2.67 -0.51 -28.32
N VAL A 52 3.31 -1.48 -28.94
CA VAL A 52 4.76 -1.70 -28.79
C VAL A 52 5.52 -0.48 -29.32
N LYS A 53 6.28 0.20 -28.49
CA LYS A 53 7.08 1.39 -28.84
C LYS A 53 8.50 1.00 -29.25
N LYS A 54 9.15 0.21 -28.40
CA LYS A 54 10.56 -0.13 -28.57
C LYS A 54 10.83 -1.55 -28.08
N ILE A 55 11.66 -2.26 -28.83
CA ILE A 55 12.18 -3.58 -28.43
C ILE A 55 13.60 -3.39 -27.90
N LEU A 56 13.93 -4.13 -26.85
CA LEU A 56 15.24 -4.15 -26.19
C LEU A 56 15.79 -5.58 -26.25
N PRO A 57 16.49 -5.98 -27.32
CA PRO A 57 16.99 -7.35 -27.49
C PRO A 57 17.94 -7.77 -26.36
N SER A 58 18.77 -6.85 -25.86
CA SER A 58 19.72 -7.12 -24.76
C SER A 58 19.06 -7.50 -23.45
N LEU A 59 17.81 -7.09 -23.22
CA LEU A 59 17.00 -7.42 -22.05
C LEU A 59 15.92 -8.46 -22.35
N ASN A 60 15.84 -8.93 -23.59
CA ASN A 60 14.76 -9.77 -24.09
C ASN A 60 13.37 -9.24 -23.71
N ALA A 61 13.14 -7.93 -23.92
CA ALA A 61 11.99 -7.19 -23.44
C ALA A 61 11.53 -6.12 -24.43
N ALA A 62 10.34 -5.56 -24.21
CA ALA A 62 9.81 -4.43 -24.97
C ALA A 62 9.16 -3.39 -24.06
N PHE A 63 9.14 -2.14 -24.52
CA PHE A 63 8.33 -1.07 -23.97
C PHE A 63 7.02 -0.94 -24.74
N VAL A 64 5.93 -0.80 -24.01
CA VAL A 64 4.56 -0.75 -24.52
C VAL A 64 3.86 0.51 -24.01
N ASP A 65 3.28 1.27 -24.92
CA ASP A 65 2.41 2.39 -24.62
C ASP A 65 1.02 1.85 -24.27
N ILE A 66 0.57 2.11 -23.07
CA ILE A 66 -0.77 1.76 -22.57
C ILE A 66 -1.61 3.01 -22.23
N GLY A 67 -1.12 4.21 -22.61
CA GLY A 67 -1.78 5.49 -22.33
C GLY A 67 -1.33 6.15 -21.02
N ASP A 68 -0.42 5.55 -20.27
CA ASP A 68 0.23 6.17 -19.11
C ASP A 68 1.36 7.11 -19.56
N SER A 69 1.71 8.05 -18.68
CA SER A 69 2.87 8.95 -18.85
C SER A 69 4.19 8.19 -18.95
N LYS A 70 4.26 6.97 -18.44
CA LYS A 70 5.41 6.06 -18.46
C LYS A 70 5.10 4.83 -19.29
N GLU A 71 6.04 4.47 -20.15
CA GLU A 71 5.91 3.25 -20.95
C GLU A 71 5.94 2.01 -20.05
N ALA A 72 5.00 1.11 -20.28
CA ALA A 72 4.94 -0.17 -19.61
C ALA A 72 6.00 -1.13 -20.14
N PHE A 73 6.44 -2.08 -19.33
CA PHE A 73 7.49 -3.05 -19.62
C PHE A 73 6.91 -4.46 -19.71
N ILE A 74 7.28 -5.19 -20.79
CA ILE A 74 6.97 -6.62 -20.95
C ILE A 74 8.25 -7.38 -21.28
N HIS A 75 8.52 -8.46 -20.55
CA HIS A 75 9.65 -9.35 -20.82
C HIS A 75 9.18 -10.52 -21.69
N TYR A 76 10.08 -11.19 -22.42
CA TYR A 76 9.74 -12.35 -23.24
C TYR A 76 8.95 -13.42 -22.47
N LEU A 77 9.39 -13.77 -21.28
CA LEU A 77 8.70 -14.75 -20.43
C LEU A 77 7.30 -14.32 -19.98
N ASP A 78 7.00 -13.02 -20.04
CA ASP A 78 5.68 -12.46 -19.70
C ASP A 78 4.72 -12.49 -20.92
N LEU A 79 5.17 -12.90 -22.11
CA LEU A 79 4.27 -13.12 -23.26
C LEU A 79 3.30 -14.29 -22.98
N GLY A 80 3.71 -15.22 -22.13
CA GLY A 80 2.89 -16.37 -21.77
C GLY A 80 2.86 -17.47 -22.84
N LEU A 81 2.25 -18.59 -22.48
CA LEU A 81 2.28 -19.81 -23.31
C LEU A 81 1.51 -19.68 -24.64
N HIS A 82 0.48 -18.84 -24.67
CA HIS A 82 -0.49 -18.77 -25.77
C HIS A 82 -0.54 -17.38 -26.42
N PHE A 83 0.58 -16.67 -26.45
CA PHE A 83 0.68 -15.33 -27.03
C PHE A 83 0.14 -15.24 -28.46
N ASP A 84 0.45 -16.22 -29.29
CA ASP A 84 0.00 -16.27 -30.70
C ASP A 84 -1.53 -16.25 -30.83
N ALA A 85 -2.25 -16.90 -29.87
CA ALA A 85 -3.70 -16.90 -29.87
C ALA A 85 -4.26 -15.52 -29.50
N PHE A 86 -3.67 -14.83 -28.51
CA PHE A 86 -4.03 -13.46 -28.15
C PHE A 86 -3.72 -12.47 -29.27
N ASP A 87 -2.57 -12.58 -29.92
CA ASP A 87 -2.19 -11.74 -31.04
C ASP A 87 -3.12 -11.96 -32.27
N ALA A 88 -3.47 -13.22 -32.56
CA ALA A 88 -4.45 -13.55 -33.59
C ALA A 88 -5.85 -13.00 -33.25
N PHE A 89 -6.23 -13.00 -31.96
CA PHE A 89 -7.47 -12.43 -31.47
C PHE A 89 -7.50 -10.91 -31.66
N VAL A 90 -6.43 -10.21 -31.30
CA VAL A 90 -6.31 -8.75 -31.49
C VAL A 90 -6.40 -8.40 -32.98
N ARG A 91 -5.61 -9.07 -33.82
CA ARG A 91 -5.60 -8.83 -35.30
C ARG A 91 -6.91 -9.20 -35.96
N GLY A 92 -7.57 -10.24 -35.49
CA GLY A 92 -8.83 -10.73 -36.04
C GLY A 92 -10.07 -9.94 -35.60
N SER A 93 -9.95 -9.15 -34.54
CA SER A 93 -11.08 -8.40 -33.97
C SER A 93 -11.56 -7.28 -34.88
N ASN A 94 -12.87 -7.28 -35.16
CA ASN A 94 -13.52 -6.37 -36.08
C ASN A 94 -15.00 -6.24 -35.67
N PRO A 95 -15.63 -5.04 -35.70
CA PRO A 95 -17.03 -4.84 -35.36
C PRO A 95 -18.03 -5.70 -36.15
N ASN A 96 -17.66 -6.09 -37.37
CA ASN A 96 -18.49 -6.88 -38.26
C ASN A 96 -18.35 -8.40 -38.04
N LYS A 97 -17.46 -8.85 -37.17
CA LYS A 97 -17.27 -10.27 -36.86
C LYS A 97 -18.08 -10.68 -35.62
N ASN A 98 -18.57 -11.91 -35.65
CA ASN A 98 -19.16 -12.51 -34.46
C ASN A 98 -18.05 -13.07 -33.58
N LEU A 99 -18.08 -12.76 -32.29
CA LEU A 99 -17.10 -13.23 -31.30
C LEU A 99 -16.96 -14.76 -31.30
N ARG A 100 -18.07 -15.49 -31.34
CA ARG A 100 -18.05 -16.96 -31.32
C ARG A 100 -17.33 -17.53 -32.53
N SER A 101 -17.54 -16.97 -33.73
CA SER A 101 -16.85 -17.41 -34.95
C SER A 101 -15.38 -17.04 -34.94
N LEU A 102 -15.02 -15.87 -34.40
CA LEU A 102 -13.62 -15.48 -34.20
C LEU A 102 -12.91 -16.45 -33.24
N TYR A 103 -13.52 -16.72 -32.09
CA TYR A 103 -12.99 -17.65 -31.08
C TYR A 103 -12.81 -19.08 -31.61
N ALA A 104 -13.80 -19.57 -32.35
CA ALA A 104 -13.74 -20.90 -32.98
C ALA A 104 -12.65 -21.02 -34.06
N GLY A 105 -12.34 -19.91 -34.74
CA GLY A 105 -11.30 -19.86 -35.78
C GLY A 105 -9.88 -19.73 -35.26
N ILE A 106 -9.69 -19.35 -34.00
CA ILE A 106 -8.37 -19.23 -33.38
C ILE A 106 -7.88 -20.63 -32.98
N LYS A 107 -6.76 -21.04 -33.54
CA LYS A 107 -6.06 -22.25 -33.11
C LYS A 107 -5.10 -21.88 -32.00
N VAL A 108 -5.26 -22.49 -30.85
CA VAL A 108 -4.27 -22.43 -29.78
C VAL A 108 -3.07 -23.28 -30.22
N GLY A 109 -1.96 -22.61 -30.52
CA GLY A 109 -0.72 -23.25 -30.99
C GLY A 109 0.03 -23.97 -29.85
N ALA A 110 1.22 -24.48 -30.19
CA ALA A 110 2.14 -24.98 -29.18
C ALA A 110 2.56 -23.86 -28.23
N PRO A 111 2.83 -24.18 -26.94
CA PRO A 111 3.33 -23.21 -25.99
C PRO A 111 4.63 -22.57 -26.47
N LEU A 112 4.84 -21.29 -26.18
CA LEU A 112 6.11 -20.60 -26.48
C LEU A 112 7.27 -21.30 -25.77
N GLU A 113 8.40 -21.39 -26.47
CA GLU A 113 9.64 -21.95 -25.91
C GLU A 113 10.21 -21.01 -24.84
N LYS A 114 10.81 -21.58 -23.80
CA LYS A 114 11.37 -20.77 -22.70
C LYS A 114 12.58 -19.93 -23.10
N GLU A 115 13.32 -20.34 -24.12
CA GLU A 115 14.56 -19.72 -24.57
C GLU A 115 14.41 -18.91 -25.87
N GLY A 116 13.19 -18.45 -26.19
CA GLY A 116 12.91 -17.64 -27.36
C GLY A 116 13.34 -16.17 -27.21
N ARG A 117 13.25 -15.43 -28.29
CA ARG A 117 13.58 -14.01 -28.36
C ARG A 117 12.32 -13.18 -28.58
N ILE A 118 12.22 -12.05 -27.87
CA ILE A 118 11.04 -11.17 -27.94
C ILE A 118 10.88 -10.57 -29.37
N GLU A 119 11.98 -10.33 -30.07
CA GLU A 119 12.01 -9.78 -31.44
C GLU A 119 11.38 -10.70 -32.48
N ASP A 120 11.27 -12.01 -32.20
CA ASP A 120 10.60 -12.97 -33.08
C ASP A 120 9.07 -12.85 -33.02
N TYR A 121 8.54 -12.29 -31.91
CA TYR A 121 7.11 -12.21 -31.64
C TYR A 121 6.55 -10.79 -31.67
N LEU A 122 7.34 -9.79 -31.31
CA LEU A 122 6.91 -8.39 -31.25
C LEU A 122 7.63 -7.53 -32.30
N LYS A 123 6.89 -6.54 -32.82
CA LYS A 123 7.42 -5.52 -33.70
C LYS A 123 7.02 -4.12 -33.23
N PRO A 124 7.87 -3.09 -33.39
CA PRO A 124 7.48 -1.72 -33.12
C PRO A 124 6.20 -1.35 -33.87
N GLY A 125 5.27 -0.68 -33.20
CA GLY A 125 3.96 -0.31 -33.74
C GLY A 125 2.87 -1.39 -33.61
N GLN A 126 3.22 -2.65 -33.29
CA GLN A 126 2.26 -3.73 -33.08
C GLN A 126 1.35 -3.45 -31.90
N MET A 127 0.05 -3.75 -32.05
CA MET A 127 -0.93 -3.70 -30.97
C MET A 127 -0.97 -5.05 -30.26
N ILE A 128 -0.86 -5.05 -28.96
CA ILE A 128 -0.92 -6.26 -28.11
C ILE A 128 -1.85 -6.05 -26.94
N MET A 129 -2.45 -7.13 -26.44
CA MET A 129 -3.12 -7.12 -25.15
C MET A 129 -2.10 -7.36 -24.05
N GLY A 130 -2.16 -6.52 -23.02
CA GLY A 130 -1.30 -6.66 -21.85
C GLY A 130 -2.09 -6.44 -20.55
N GLN A 131 -1.93 -7.37 -19.61
CA GLN A 131 -2.47 -7.27 -18.27
C GLN A 131 -1.40 -6.75 -17.32
N ILE A 132 -1.75 -5.80 -16.46
CA ILE A 132 -0.82 -5.26 -15.48
C ILE A 132 -0.61 -6.29 -14.36
N VAL A 133 0.65 -6.67 -14.13
CA VAL A 133 1.07 -7.56 -13.04
C VAL A 133 1.79 -6.83 -11.92
N LYS A 134 2.30 -5.61 -12.22
CA LYS A 134 2.85 -4.68 -11.21
C LYS A 134 2.50 -3.26 -11.60
N GLU A 135 2.01 -2.50 -10.64
CA GLU A 135 1.72 -1.07 -10.78
C GLU A 135 3.01 -0.26 -11.03
N PRO A 136 2.89 0.94 -11.63
CA PRO A 136 4.04 1.82 -11.84
C PRO A 136 4.60 2.28 -10.48
N ILE A 137 5.93 2.29 -10.35
CA ILE A 137 6.61 2.69 -9.11
C ILE A 137 7.69 3.71 -9.43
N SER A 138 7.65 4.87 -8.77
CA SER A 138 8.64 5.94 -8.92
C SER A 138 8.85 6.30 -10.40
N THR A 139 10.03 6.03 -10.98
CA THR A 139 10.38 6.33 -12.37
C THR A 139 10.04 5.19 -13.35
N LYS A 140 9.63 4.02 -12.86
CA LYS A 140 9.36 2.84 -13.68
C LYS A 140 7.87 2.74 -14.02
N GLY A 141 7.56 2.44 -15.29
CA GLY A 141 6.21 2.12 -15.73
C GLY A 141 5.72 0.75 -15.26
N SER A 142 4.46 0.46 -15.54
CA SER A 142 3.81 -0.81 -15.20
C SER A 142 4.54 -2.01 -15.84
N ARG A 143 4.52 -3.17 -15.15
CA ARG A 143 4.92 -4.44 -15.78
C ARG A 143 3.71 -5.15 -16.33
N LEU A 144 3.79 -5.62 -17.55
CA LEU A 144 2.72 -6.32 -18.25
C LEU A 144 3.01 -7.81 -18.36
N THR A 145 1.93 -8.59 -18.48
CA THR A 145 1.93 -9.95 -19.07
C THR A 145 0.92 -10.00 -20.20
N ALA A 146 1.20 -10.77 -21.24
CA ALA A 146 0.22 -11.07 -22.28
C ALA A 146 -0.58 -12.36 -21.97
N GLU A 147 -0.26 -13.07 -20.91
CA GLU A 147 -1.05 -14.19 -20.41
C GLU A 147 -2.21 -13.66 -19.54
N ILE A 148 -3.32 -13.35 -20.22
CA ILE A 148 -4.48 -12.74 -19.57
C ILE A 148 -5.20 -13.76 -18.69
N SER A 149 -5.54 -13.33 -17.47
CA SER A 149 -6.29 -14.12 -16.50
C SER A 149 -7.34 -13.28 -15.81
N LEU A 150 -8.55 -13.82 -15.62
CA LEU A 150 -9.62 -13.16 -14.89
C LEU A 150 -9.80 -13.87 -13.54
N ALA A 151 -9.38 -13.21 -12.48
CA ALA A 151 -9.43 -13.76 -11.14
C ALA A 151 -10.84 -13.64 -10.56
N GLY A 152 -11.51 -14.78 -10.36
CA GLY A 152 -12.66 -14.92 -9.50
C GLY A 152 -12.29 -15.35 -8.09
N ARG A 153 -13.30 -15.57 -7.24
CA ARG A 153 -13.12 -16.06 -5.88
C ARG A 153 -12.69 -17.53 -5.85
N ASN A 154 -13.44 -18.37 -6.55
CA ASN A 154 -13.26 -19.82 -6.58
C ASN A 154 -12.47 -20.28 -7.80
N ILE A 155 -12.53 -19.52 -8.90
CA ILE A 155 -11.99 -19.89 -10.20
C ILE A 155 -11.23 -18.71 -10.79
N VAL A 156 -10.06 -18.97 -11.38
CA VAL A 156 -9.38 -18.04 -12.29
C VAL A 156 -9.64 -18.53 -13.71
N LEU A 157 -10.29 -17.71 -14.53
CA LEU A 157 -10.54 -18.00 -15.94
C LEU A 157 -9.31 -17.66 -16.79
N LEU A 158 -8.93 -18.57 -17.68
CA LEU A 158 -7.80 -18.42 -18.58
C LEU A 158 -8.30 -18.49 -20.04
N PRO A 159 -8.49 -17.35 -20.71
CA PRO A 159 -8.81 -17.33 -22.13
C PRO A 159 -7.69 -17.97 -22.96
N PHE A 160 -8.05 -18.65 -24.05
CA PHE A 160 -7.15 -19.38 -24.95
C PHE A 160 -6.30 -20.48 -24.31
N ALA A 161 -6.70 -20.96 -23.13
CA ALA A 161 -6.13 -22.16 -22.54
C ALA A 161 -7.13 -23.33 -22.68
N ASP A 162 -6.63 -24.54 -22.59
CA ASP A 162 -7.44 -25.78 -22.65
C ASP A 162 -7.35 -26.60 -21.37
N LYS A 163 -6.52 -26.17 -20.43
CA LYS A 163 -6.18 -26.90 -19.23
C LYS A 163 -6.95 -26.38 -18.00
N VAL A 164 -7.49 -27.31 -17.21
CA VAL A 164 -8.00 -27.05 -15.88
C VAL A 164 -6.96 -27.50 -14.86
N SER A 165 -6.51 -26.57 -14.03
CA SER A 165 -5.57 -26.82 -12.94
C SER A 165 -6.25 -26.63 -11.59
N ILE A 166 -5.78 -27.28 -10.53
CA ILE A 166 -6.38 -27.24 -9.20
C ILE A 166 -5.31 -26.85 -8.18
N SER A 167 -5.69 -26.01 -7.21
CA SER A 167 -4.83 -25.64 -6.09
C SER A 167 -4.30 -26.89 -5.36
N GLN A 168 -3.00 -26.91 -5.14
CA GLN A 168 -2.35 -28.01 -4.40
C GLN A 168 -2.79 -28.06 -2.93
N LYS A 169 -3.30 -26.93 -2.39
CA LYS A 169 -3.76 -26.83 -1.00
C LYS A 169 -5.05 -27.63 -0.72
N ILE A 170 -5.83 -27.97 -1.73
CA ILE A 170 -6.97 -28.90 -1.57
C ILE A 170 -6.38 -30.30 -1.38
N SER A 171 -6.62 -30.90 -0.23
CA SER A 171 -6.01 -32.19 0.13
C SER A 171 -6.80 -33.42 -0.40
N SER A 172 -8.13 -33.35 -0.41
CA SER A 172 -8.99 -34.43 -0.82
C SER A 172 -8.91 -34.75 -2.32
N LYS A 173 -8.51 -35.96 -2.65
CA LYS A 173 -8.47 -36.45 -4.04
C LYS A 173 -9.87 -36.54 -4.68
N GLU A 174 -10.88 -36.89 -3.90
CA GLU A 174 -12.27 -36.99 -4.37
C GLU A 174 -12.80 -35.60 -4.74
N GLU A 175 -12.57 -34.63 -3.86
CA GLU A 175 -12.98 -33.25 -4.09
C GLU A 175 -12.24 -32.62 -5.32
N LYS A 176 -10.96 -32.90 -5.47
CA LYS A 176 -10.23 -32.50 -6.69
C LYS A 176 -10.89 -33.03 -7.96
N ARG A 177 -11.23 -34.34 -7.98
CA ARG A 177 -11.90 -34.95 -9.14
C ARG A 177 -13.28 -34.33 -9.38
N ARG A 178 -14.08 -34.16 -8.32
CA ARG A 178 -15.39 -33.51 -8.41
C ARG A 178 -15.33 -32.14 -9.03
N LEU A 179 -14.46 -31.29 -8.51
CA LEU A 179 -14.27 -29.91 -8.97
C LEU A 179 -13.75 -29.87 -10.41
N GLU A 180 -12.77 -30.71 -10.75
CA GLU A 180 -12.21 -30.78 -12.10
C GLU A 180 -13.25 -31.19 -13.13
N THR A 181 -14.00 -32.25 -12.85
CA THR A 181 -15.06 -32.76 -13.73
C THR A 181 -16.14 -31.70 -13.94
N LEU A 182 -16.59 -31.05 -12.85
CA LEU A 182 -17.59 -30.00 -12.91
C LEU A 182 -17.11 -28.81 -13.75
N VAL A 183 -15.93 -28.27 -13.46
CA VAL A 183 -15.41 -27.09 -14.15
C VAL A 183 -15.16 -27.39 -15.63
N LYS A 184 -14.61 -28.55 -15.96
CA LYS A 184 -14.44 -28.99 -17.36
C LYS A 184 -15.76 -29.09 -18.11
N SER A 185 -16.85 -29.51 -17.45
CA SER A 185 -18.16 -29.65 -18.10
C SER A 185 -18.84 -28.32 -18.41
N ILE A 186 -18.49 -27.23 -17.72
CA ILE A 186 -19.12 -25.92 -17.89
C ILE A 186 -18.28 -24.94 -18.71
N LEU A 187 -16.96 -25.19 -18.87
CA LEU A 187 -16.08 -24.35 -19.65
C LEU A 187 -16.33 -24.55 -21.16
N PRO A 188 -16.53 -23.46 -21.94
CA PRO A 188 -16.55 -23.55 -23.38
C PRO A 188 -15.15 -23.90 -23.94
N ARG A 189 -15.11 -24.28 -25.22
CA ARG A 189 -13.84 -24.54 -25.93
C ARG A 189 -12.94 -23.31 -25.92
N ASN A 190 -11.63 -23.52 -25.82
CA ASN A 190 -10.60 -22.47 -25.75
C ASN A 190 -10.66 -21.62 -24.45
N TYR A 191 -11.22 -22.17 -23.37
CA TYR A 191 -11.12 -21.63 -22.04
C TYR A 191 -10.51 -22.67 -21.10
N GLY A 192 -9.50 -22.26 -20.37
CA GLY A 192 -8.97 -22.99 -19.23
C GLY A 192 -9.36 -22.36 -17.90
N ALA A 193 -9.03 -23.02 -16.81
CA ALA A 193 -9.28 -22.50 -15.48
C ALA A 193 -8.25 -22.99 -14.46
N ILE A 194 -8.05 -22.16 -13.43
CA ILE A 194 -7.38 -22.58 -12.20
C ILE A 194 -8.41 -22.56 -11.07
N ILE A 195 -8.65 -23.73 -10.47
CA ILE A 195 -9.56 -23.88 -9.34
C ILE A 195 -8.81 -23.52 -8.06
N ARG A 196 -9.30 -22.49 -7.35
CA ARG A 196 -8.70 -21.98 -6.12
C ARG A 196 -9.16 -22.83 -4.92
N THR A 197 -8.46 -22.71 -3.81
CA THR A 197 -8.79 -23.41 -2.55
C THR A 197 -10.19 -23.04 -2.04
N ALA A 198 -10.64 -21.80 -2.28
CA ALA A 198 -11.97 -21.32 -1.90
C ALA A 198 -13.13 -22.10 -2.56
N ALA A 199 -12.87 -22.86 -3.61
CA ALA A 199 -13.86 -23.70 -4.29
C ALA A 199 -14.19 -25.00 -3.53
N GLU A 200 -13.36 -25.38 -2.55
CA GLU A 200 -13.55 -26.60 -1.76
C GLU A 200 -14.90 -26.57 -1.06
N GLY A 201 -15.68 -27.65 -1.21
CA GLY A 201 -17.02 -27.80 -0.63
C GLY A 201 -18.12 -26.92 -1.25
N LYS A 202 -17.82 -26.11 -2.27
CA LYS A 202 -18.83 -25.22 -2.88
C LYS A 202 -19.79 -26.00 -3.80
N ASN A 203 -21.05 -25.52 -3.82
CA ASN A 203 -22.10 -26.08 -4.67
C ASN A 203 -21.83 -25.79 -6.15
N ALA A 204 -22.31 -26.68 -7.02
CA ALA A 204 -22.16 -26.55 -8.46
C ALA A 204 -22.75 -25.23 -9.00
N SER A 205 -23.88 -24.78 -8.48
CA SER A 205 -24.55 -23.53 -8.90
C SER A 205 -23.68 -22.30 -8.72
N VAL A 206 -22.92 -22.21 -7.62
CA VAL A 206 -21.99 -21.11 -7.32
C VAL A 206 -20.87 -21.08 -8.35
N LEU A 207 -20.25 -22.23 -8.63
CA LEU A 207 -19.15 -22.32 -9.59
C LEU A 207 -19.60 -22.04 -11.02
N VAL A 208 -20.79 -22.51 -11.41
CA VAL A 208 -21.39 -22.22 -12.73
C VAL A 208 -21.69 -20.72 -12.89
N GLY A 209 -22.25 -20.10 -11.87
CA GLY A 209 -22.53 -18.65 -11.86
C GLY A 209 -21.26 -17.83 -12.01
N GLU A 210 -20.20 -18.17 -11.28
CA GLU A 210 -18.93 -17.46 -11.35
C GLU A 210 -18.24 -17.63 -12.72
N VAL A 211 -18.18 -18.85 -13.27
CA VAL A 211 -17.62 -19.06 -14.62
C VAL A 211 -18.36 -18.25 -15.67
N ARG A 212 -19.69 -18.21 -15.64
CA ARG A 212 -20.50 -17.41 -16.57
C ARG A 212 -20.19 -15.92 -16.45
N SER A 213 -20.14 -15.40 -15.24
CA SER A 213 -19.80 -14.00 -14.98
C SER A 213 -18.39 -13.63 -15.49
N LEU A 214 -17.39 -14.49 -15.28
CA LEU A 214 -16.03 -14.26 -15.77
C LEU A 214 -15.95 -14.30 -17.30
N ILE A 215 -16.67 -15.24 -17.94
CA ILE A 215 -16.77 -15.30 -19.41
C ILE A 215 -17.45 -14.05 -19.96
N GLU A 216 -18.54 -13.59 -19.36
CA GLU A 216 -19.25 -12.39 -19.77
C GLU A 216 -18.36 -11.13 -19.67
N ARG A 217 -17.60 -11.00 -18.59
CA ARG A 217 -16.62 -9.92 -18.45
C ARG A 217 -15.57 -9.95 -19.57
N TRP A 218 -15.05 -11.13 -19.88
CA TRP A 218 -14.10 -11.31 -20.98
C TRP A 218 -14.74 -10.97 -22.34
N GLU A 219 -15.93 -11.45 -22.60
CA GLU A 219 -16.65 -11.17 -23.84
C GLU A 219 -17.00 -9.67 -24.00
N ASN A 220 -17.27 -8.96 -22.91
CA ASN A 220 -17.47 -7.52 -22.93
C ASN A 220 -16.20 -6.75 -23.31
N SER A 221 -15.01 -7.21 -22.89
CA SER A 221 -13.73 -6.58 -23.28
C SER A 221 -13.51 -6.66 -24.80
N TRP A 222 -13.96 -7.74 -25.44
CA TRP A 222 -13.92 -7.85 -26.90
C TRP A 222 -14.76 -6.80 -27.60
N LYS A 223 -15.92 -6.41 -27.07
CA LYS A 223 -16.77 -5.37 -27.66
C LYS A 223 -16.04 -4.03 -27.75
N ILE A 224 -15.17 -3.73 -26.79
CA ILE A 224 -14.33 -2.54 -26.77
C ILE A 224 -13.21 -2.71 -27.80
N LEU A 225 -12.49 -3.84 -27.76
CA LEU A 225 -11.41 -4.17 -28.70
C LEU A 225 -11.86 -4.11 -30.16
N ALA A 226 -13.05 -4.63 -30.47
CA ALA A 226 -13.57 -4.67 -31.82
C ALA A 226 -13.88 -3.27 -32.40
N LYS A 227 -14.21 -2.29 -31.55
CA LYS A 227 -14.52 -0.91 -31.94
C LYS A 227 -13.28 -0.03 -32.05
N ASN A 228 -12.28 -0.26 -31.24
CA ASN A 228 -11.12 0.60 -31.08
C ASN A 228 -9.85 -0.04 -31.66
N LYS A 229 -9.05 0.78 -32.35
CA LYS A 229 -7.74 0.38 -32.91
C LYS A 229 -6.56 1.08 -32.26
N GLY A 230 -6.82 1.92 -31.26
CA GLY A 230 -5.82 2.68 -30.50
C GLY A 230 -5.52 2.03 -29.15
N VAL A 231 -4.67 2.69 -28.39
CA VAL A 231 -4.39 2.35 -26.99
C VAL A 231 -5.67 2.54 -26.17
N GLU A 232 -6.11 1.50 -25.48
CA GLU A 232 -7.41 1.50 -24.79
C GLU A 232 -7.43 0.55 -23.60
N LEU A 233 -8.15 0.90 -22.53
CA LEU A 233 -8.47 0.00 -21.45
C LEU A 233 -9.59 -0.96 -21.88
N LEU A 234 -9.30 -2.25 -21.93
CA LEU A 234 -10.23 -3.29 -22.37
C LEU A 234 -11.03 -3.90 -21.23
N LEU A 235 -10.40 -4.08 -20.09
CA LEU A 235 -11.02 -4.69 -18.92
C LEU A 235 -10.41 -4.06 -17.66
N THR A 236 -11.28 -3.54 -16.80
CA THR A 236 -10.91 -3.05 -15.47
C THR A 236 -10.99 -4.20 -14.47
N GLU A 237 -9.99 -4.36 -13.64
CA GLU A 237 -10.09 -5.24 -12.47
C GLU A 237 -11.16 -4.68 -11.51
N TYR A 238 -11.64 -5.52 -10.61
CA TYR A 238 -12.55 -5.06 -9.56
C TYR A 238 -11.88 -3.99 -8.68
N SER A 239 -12.69 -3.12 -8.06
CA SER A 239 -12.18 -2.16 -7.07
C SER A 239 -11.35 -2.86 -5.99
N LYS A 240 -10.45 -2.13 -5.33
CA LYS A 240 -9.64 -2.72 -4.23
C LYS A 240 -10.51 -3.31 -3.13
N THR A 241 -11.63 -2.67 -2.81
CA THR A 241 -12.63 -3.20 -1.87
C THR A 241 -13.11 -4.58 -2.30
N THR A 242 -13.59 -4.71 -3.52
CA THR A 242 -14.07 -5.99 -4.08
C THR A 242 -12.95 -7.03 -4.18
N THR A 243 -11.73 -6.62 -4.54
CA THR A 243 -10.56 -7.51 -4.61
C THR A 243 -10.18 -8.06 -3.23
N ILE A 244 -10.21 -7.22 -2.20
CA ILE A 244 -9.97 -7.64 -0.81
C ILE A 244 -11.03 -8.64 -0.38
N LEU A 245 -12.29 -8.37 -0.65
CA LEU A 245 -13.40 -9.27 -0.34
C LEU A 245 -13.28 -10.58 -1.11
N ARG A 246 -12.98 -10.54 -2.40
CA ARG A 246 -12.74 -11.74 -3.21
C ARG A 246 -11.71 -12.68 -2.58
N ASP A 247 -10.64 -12.11 -2.06
CA ASP A 247 -9.50 -12.90 -1.57
C ASP A 247 -9.58 -13.25 -0.08
N LEU A 248 -10.29 -12.47 0.74
CA LEU A 248 -10.33 -12.62 2.19
C LEU A 248 -11.69 -13.03 2.77
N LEU A 249 -12.79 -12.71 2.08
CA LEU A 249 -14.12 -12.93 2.63
C LEU A 249 -14.31 -14.42 3.01
N ASN A 250 -14.62 -14.67 4.25
CA ASN A 250 -14.93 -16.00 4.80
C ASN A 250 -15.86 -15.82 6.00
N ASP A 251 -16.21 -16.91 6.69
CA ASP A 251 -17.12 -16.91 7.83
C ASP A 251 -16.60 -16.16 9.07
N SER A 252 -15.37 -15.62 9.04
CA SER A 252 -14.84 -14.76 10.11
C SER A 252 -15.17 -13.29 9.91
N PHE A 253 -15.70 -12.88 8.73
CA PHE A 253 -16.17 -11.52 8.52
C PHE A 253 -17.53 -11.33 9.17
N THR A 254 -17.58 -10.31 10.06
CA THR A 254 -18.78 -9.95 10.81
C THR A 254 -19.48 -8.75 10.20
N HIS A 255 -18.73 -7.72 9.83
CA HIS A 255 -19.31 -6.49 9.28
C HIS A 255 -18.45 -5.87 8.17
N ILE A 256 -19.10 -5.18 7.25
CA ILE A 256 -18.49 -4.35 6.22
C ILE A 256 -19.21 -3.01 6.24
N TYR A 257 -18.52 -1.96 6.68
CA TYR A 257 -19.06 -0.62 6.79
C TYR A 257 -18.55 0.26 5.65
N VAL A 258 -19.45 0.95 4.98
CA VAL A 258 -19.15 1.81 3.83
C VAL A 258 -19.89 3.13 3.99
N ASN A 259 -19.21 4.27 3.78
CA ASN A 259 -19.79 5.61 3.95
C ASN A 259 -20.29 6.26 2.63
N ASP A 260 -20.22 5.55 1.50
CA ASP A 260 -20.69 6.02 0.19
C ASP A 260 -21.70 5.05 -0.41
N GLU A 261 -22.83 5.57 -0.87
CA GLU A 261 -23.95 4.77 -1.37
C GLU A 261 -23.57 3.94 -2.60
N LYS A 262 -22.76 4.50 -3.52
CA LYS A 262 -22.34 3.81 -4.74
C LYS A 262 -21.42 2.64 -4.42
N VAL A 263 -20.40 2.86 -3.57
CA VAL A 263 -19.46 1.82 -3.13
C VAL A 263 -20.18 0.77 -2.29
N PHE A 264 -21.17 1.16 -1.48
CA PHE A 264 -22.05 0.26 -0.75
C PHE A 264 -22.82 -0.68 -1.68
N GLU A 265 -23.52 -0.14 -2.69
CA GLU A 265 -24.26 -0.95 -3.66
C GLU A 265 -23.35 -1.87 -4.48
N GLU A 266 -22.19 -1.39 -4.93
CA GLU A 266 -21.18 -2.21 -5.61
C GLU A 266 -20.72 -3.39 -4.73
N THR A 267 -20.42 -3.11 -3.46
CA THR A 267 -19.96 -4.11 -2.48
C THR A 267 -21.06 -5.13 -2.19
N ARG A 268 -22.27 -4.67 -1.95
CA ARG A 268 -23.43 -5.50 -1.67
C ARG A 268 -23.77 -6.42 -2.84
N ASN A 269 -23.80 -5.87 -4.05
CA ASN A 269 -24.07 -6.63 -5.27
C ASN A 269 -23.00 -7.72 -5.51
N TYR A 270 -21.74 -7.39 -5.23
CA TYR A 270 -20.65 -8.37 -5.33
C TYR A 270 -20.80 -9.51 -4.32
N ILE A 271 -21.12 -9.20 -3.06
CA ILE A 271 -21.31 -10.23 -2.02
C ILE A 271 -22.53 -11.07 -2.31
N SER A 272 -23.64 -10.46 -2.74
CA SER A 272 -24.86 -11.18 -3.16
C SER A 272 -24.58 -12.19 -4.28
N LEU A 273 -23.62 -11.88 -5.18
CA LEU A 273 -23.20 -12.79 -6.25
C LEU A 273 -22.38 -13.98 -5.75
N ILE A 274 -21.45 -13.76 -4.78
CA ILE A 274 -20.47 -14.76 -4.36
C ILE A 274 -20.86 -15.53 -3.10
N LEU A 275 -21.61 -14.89 -2.18
CA LEU A 275 -22.10 -15.45 -0.91
C LEU A 275 -23.42 -14.79 -0.51
N PRO A 276 -24.55 -15.17 -1.14
CA PRO A 276 -25.85 -14.56 -0.90
C PRO A 276 -26.28 -14.55 0.57
N GLU A 277 -25.91 -15.59 1.33
CA GLU A 277 -26.19 -15.70 2.75
C GLU A 277 -25.49 -14.66 3.63
N GLN A 278 -24.42 -14.05 3.13
CA GLN A 278 -23.64 -13.02 3.85
C GLN A 278 -23.93 -11.58 3.39
N GLU A 279 -24.87 -11.34 2.49
CA GLU A 279 -25.25 -9.99 2.03
C GLU A 279 -25.55 -9.03 3.21
N LYS A 280 -26.11 -9.56 4.28
CA LYS A 280 -26.53 -8.79 5.47
C LYS A 280 -25.38 -8.18 6.27
N ILE A 281 -24.14 -8.60 6.05
CA ILE A 281 -22.99 -8.03 6.78
C ILE A 281 -22.56 -6.66 6.22
N VAL A 282 -23.10 -6.22 5.07
CA VAL A 282 -22.78 -4.93 4.46
C VAL A 282 -23.71 -3.86 5.03
N HIS A 283 -23.12 -2.81 5.55
CA HIS A 283 -23.83 -1.70 6.20
C HIS A 283 -23.43 -0.37 5.59
N LEU A 284 -24.43 0.46 5.25
CA LEU A 284 -24.19 1.85 4.92
C LEU A 284 -24.00 2.64 6.21
N TYR A 285 -22.90 3.36 6.32
CA TYR A 285 -22.59 4.21 7.47
C TYR A 285 -23.13 5.63 7.24
N GLU A 286 -24.10 6.04 8.02
CA GLU A 286 -24.76 7.36 7.97
C GLU A 286 -24.43 8.24 9.20
N GLY A 287 -23.38 7.89 9.94
CA GLY A 287 -22.97 8.64 11.14
C GLY A 287 -22.45 10.04 10.80
N LYS A 288 -22.54 10.98 11.76
CA LYS A 288 -22.05 12.36 11.60
C LYS A 288 -20.52 12.45 11.71
N GLU A 289 -19.93 11.57 12.48
CA GLU A 289 -18.47 11.46 12.64
C GLU A 289 -17.86 10.78 11.42
N PRO A 290 -16.64 11.17 10.96
CA PRO A 290 -15.95 10.44 9.92
C PRO A 290 -15.80 8.96 10.28
N ILE A 291 -16.07 8.06 9.32
CA ILE A 291 -16.14 6.62 9.58
C ILE A 291 -14.83 6.06 10.20
N PHE A 292 -13.67 6.55 9.79
CA PHE A 292 -12.38 6.13 10.34
C PHE A 292 -12.13 6.64 11.78
N ASP A 293 -12.77 7.72 12.19
CA ASP A 293 -12.70 8.19 13.57
C ASP A 293 -13.66 7.38 14.43
N HIS A 294 -14.87 7.11 13.96
CA HIS A 294 -15.86 6.28 14.65
C HIS A 294 -15.33 4.87 15.01
N PHE A 295 -14.61 4.24 14.08
CA PHE A 295 -14.00 2.92 14.29
C PHE A 295 -12.56 3.00 14.84
N GLU A 296 -12.12 4.14 15.35
CA GLU A 296 -10.77 4.39 15.91
C GLU A 296 -9.61 4.08 14.93
N VAL A 297 -9.88 3.97 13.63
CA VAL A 297 -8.86 3.65 12.62
C VAL A 297 -7.79 4.73 12.56
N ASN A 298 -8.18 6.02 12.52
CA ASN A 298 -7.24 7.14 12.48
C ASN A 298 -6.33 7.19 13.71
N ARG A 299 -6.85 6.84 14.90
CA ARG A 299 -6.07 6.74 16.12
C ARG A 299 -5.02 5.63 16.02
N GLN A 300 -5.43 4.45 15.51
CA GLN A 300 -4.52 3.32 15.32
C GLN A 300 -3.48 3.60 14.24
N ILE A 301 -3.81 4.32 13.16
CA ILE A 301 -2.85 4.79 12.17
C ILE A 301 -1.77 5.64 12.85
N LYS A 302 -2.15 6.67 13.61
CA LYS A 302 -1.18 7.55 14.30
C LYS A 302 -0.23 6.78 15.21
N SER A 303 -0.70 5.79 15.96
CA SER A 303 0.13 4.99 16.87
C SER A 303 0.95 3.91 16.16
N SER A 304 0.52 3.43 14.99
CA SER A 304 1.14 2.29 14.31
C SER A 304 2.16 2.66 13.22
N PHE A 305 2.21 3.92 12.76
CA PHE A 305 3.12 4.33 11.66
C PHE A 305 4.34 5.13 12.14
N GLY A 306 4.47 5.39 13.43
CA GLY A 306 5.65 6.02 14.01
C GLY A 306 6.90 5.11 13.96
N LYS A 307 8.07 5.70 14.18
CA LYS A 307 9.33 4.95 14.35
C LYS A 307 9.25 4.01 15.56
N VAL A 308 8.63 4.46 16.64
CA VAL A 308 8.38 3.67 17.86
C VAL A 308 6.94 3.18 17.84
N VAL A 309 6.77 1.86 17.91
CA VAL A 309 5.46 1.20 17.94
C VAL A 309 5.22 0.61 19.32
N PRO A 310 4.24 1.15 20.08
CA PRO A 310 3.94 0.62 21.40
C PRO A 310 3.28 -0.77 21.30
N MET A 311 3.68 -1.67 22.17
CA MET A 311 3.06 -2.98 22.37
C MET A 311 2.31 -3.04 23.71
N LYS A 312 1.60 -4.15 23.92
CA LYS A 312 0.96 -4.42 25.21
C LYS A 312 2.02 -4.43 26.31
N GLN A 313 1.60 -4.04 27.52
CA GLN A 313 2.37 -4.15 28.76
C GLN A 313 3.61 -3.23 28.82
N GLY A 314 3.68 -2.17 27.99
CA GLY A 314 4.74 -1.17 28.03
C GLY A 314 5.99 -1.51 27.21
N ALA A 315 6.02 -2.68 26.58
CA ALA A 315 7.04 -3.01 25.57
C ALA A 315 6.82 -2.22 24.28
N TYR A 316 7.82 -2.09 23.44
CA TYR A 316 7.72 -1.38 22.16
C TYR A 316 8.74 -1.88 21.14
N LEU A 317 8.41 -1.68 19.86
CA LEU A 317 9.32 -1.89 18.74
C LEU A 317 9.88 -0.56 18.26
N VAL A 318 11.14 -0.57 17.82
CA VAL A 318 11.73 0.50 17.02
C VAL A 318 11.92 -0.02 15.60
N ILE A 319 11.25 0.61 14.63
CA ILE A 319 11.26 0.18 13.23
C ILE A 319 11.96 1.24 12.40
N GLU A 320 13.02 0.83 11.70
CA GLU A 320 13.77 1.68 10.78
C GLU A 320 13.92 1.02 9.42
N SER A 321 13.72 1.82 8.37
CA SER A 321 13.95 1.40 6.99
C SER A 321 15.22 2.05 6.46
N THR A 322 16.11 1.23 5.89
CA THR A 322 17.29 1.69 5.15
C THR A 322 17.05 1.47 3.65
N GLU A 323 18.00 1.87 2.81
CA GLU A 323 17.93 1.61 1.38
C GLU A 323 17.87 0.11 1.05
N ALA A 324 18.55 -0.74 1.81
CA ALA A 324 18.71 -2.17 1.51
C ALA A 324 17.79 -3.09 2.31
N LEU A 325 17.45 -2.75 3.54
CA LEU A 325 16.74 -3.62 4.47
C LEU A 325 15.95 -2.83 5.53
N ASN A 326 15.04 -3.52 6.19
CA ASN A 326 14.33 -2.99 7.36
C ASN A 326 14.91 -3.62 8.62
N VAL A 327 15.02 -2.83 9.68
CA VAL A 327 15.49 -3.27 11.00
C VAL A 327 14.39 -3.05 12.02
N VAL A 328 14.18 -4.03 12.87
CA VAL A 328 13.24 -3.97 13.99
C VAL A 328 13.97 -4.34 15.26
N ASP A 329 14.00 -3.42 16.22
CA ASP A 329 14.57 -3.61 17.54
C ASP A 329 13.45 -3.79 18.58
N VAL A 330 13.55 -4.81 19.43
CA VAL A 330 12.54 -5.18 20.43
C VAL A 330 12.97 -4.71 21.82
N ASN A 331 12.10 -3.92 22.46
CA ASN A 331 12.36 -3.35 23.76
C ASN A 331 11.28 -3.78 24.79
N SER A 332 11.72 -4.29 25.96
CA SER A 332 10.84 -4.73 27.06
C SER A 332 10.20 -3.59 27.84
N GLY A 333 10.71 -2.35 27.72
CA GLY A 333 10.23 -1.20 28.48
C GLY A 333 10.44 -1.34 29.99
N ILE A 334 9.48 -0.86 30.78
CA ILE A 334 9.58 -0.77 32.25
C ILE A 334 9.45 -2.14 32.95
N ARG A 335 9.16 -3.20 32.24
CA ARG A 335 8.80 -4.52 32.79
C ARG A 335 9.94 -5.37 33.36
N ALA A 336 11.17 -4.90 33.37
CA ALA A 336 12.36 -5.63 33.82
C ALA A 336 12.36 -6.08 35.31
N LYS A 337 11.20 -6.17 35.99
CA LYS A 337 11.10 -6.37 37.45
C LYS A 337 10.36 -7.64 37.90
N THR A 338 10.13 -8.61 37.00
CA THR A 338 9.54 -9.90 37.42
C THR A 338 10.59 -10.89 37.86
N THR A 339 10.20 -11.81 38.75
CA THR A 339 11.07 -12.77 39.43
C THR A 339 11.73 -13.81 38.50
N ASP A 340 11.17 -14.03 37.30
CA ASP A 340 11.77 -14.86 36.23
C ASP A 340 12.00 -14.01 34.98
N GLN A 341 13.25 -13.55 34.84
CA GLN A 341 13.64 -12.66 33.74
C GLN A 341 13.58 -13.36 32.38
N GLU A 342 13.97 -14.63 32.31
CA GLU A 342 14.01 -15.41 31.06
C GLU A 342 12.58 -15.65 30.52
N GLU A 343 11.64 -16.04 31.37
CA GLU A 343 10.24 -16.25 30.96
C GLU A 343 9.58 -14.96 30.51
N ASN A 344 9.82 -13.85 31.24
CA ASN A 344 9.32 -12.55 30.83
C ASN A 344 9.89 -12.08 29.48
N THR A 345 11.19 -12.34 29.24
CA THR A 345 11.82 -12.04 27.94
C THR A 345 11.18 -12.83 26.82
N PHE A 346 10.92 -14.11 27.04
CA PHE A 346 10.29 -14.98 26.05
C PHE A 346 8.87 -14.50 25.72
N GLU A 347 8.05 -14.15 26.71
CA GLU A 347 6.70 -13.61 26.51
C GLU A 347 6.73 -12.26 25.77
N VAL A 348 7.68 -11.36 26.08
CA VAL A 348 7.84 -10.09 25.33
C VAL A 348 8.22 -10.36 23.89
N ASN A 349 9.11 -11.30 23.63
CA ASN A 349 9.52 -11.66 22.28
C ASN A 349 8.37 -12.29 21.47
N LYS A 350 7.46 -13.05 22.11
CA LYS A 350 6.23 -13.55 21.45
C LYS A 350 5.28 -12.42 21.07
N LEU A 351 5.03 -11.47 21.99
CA LEU A 351 4.24 -10.27 21.70
C LEU A 351 4.86 -9.45 20.55
N ALA A 352 6.20 -9.36 20.54
CA ALA A 352 6.92 -8.70 19.47
C ALA A 352 6.73 -9.41 18.12
N ALA A 353 6.79 -10.75 18.09
CA ALA A 353 6.57 -11.53 16.87
C ALA A 353 5.17 -11.26 16.26
N GLU A 354 4.11 -11.23 17.10
CA GLU A 354 2.75 -10.87 16.66
C GLU A 354 2.70 -9.46 16.07
N GLU A 355 3.28 -8.49 16.79
CA GLU A 355 3.25 -7.10 16.35
C GLU A 355 4.09 -6.91 15.08
N ILE A 356 5.24 -7.56 14.95
CA ILE A 356 6.08 -7.52 13.75
C ILE A 356 5.31 -8.06 12.54
N ALA A 357 4.68 -9.22 12.66
CA ALA A 357 3.86 -9.78 11.59
C ALA A 357 2.73 -8.81 11.18
N ARG A 358 2.08 -8.16 12.14
CA ARG A 358 1.08 -7.11 11.89
C ARG A 358 1.70 -5.90 11.17
N GLN A 359 2.84 -5.40 11.63
CA GLN A 359 3.50 -4.23 11.05
C GLN A 359 3.97 -4.48 9.62
N LEU A 360 4.46 -5.68 9.31
CA LEU A 360 4.83 -6.07 7.95
C LEU A 360 3.63 -6.01 7.00
N ARG A 361 2.45 -6.46 7.43
CA ARG A 361 1.20 -6.38 6.67
C ARG A 361 0.70 -4.94 6.56
N LEU A 362 0.63 -4.22 7.70
CA LEU A 362 0.05 -2.88 7.78
C LEU A 362 0.84 -1.85 6.99
N ARG A 363 2.18 -1.92 7.03
CA ARG A 363 3.06 -1.01 6.31
C ARG A 363 3.45 -1.50 4.91
N ASP A 364 2.99 -2.66 4.47
CA ASP A 364 3.44 -3.32 3.23
C ASP A 364 4.97 -3.44 3.13
N MET A 365 5.64 -3.66 4.27
CA MET A 365 7.10 -3.79 4.31
C MET A 365 7.53 -5.05 3.59
N GLY A 366 8.46 -4.92 2.66
CA GLY A 366 8.99 -6.05 1.87
C GLY A 366 10.50 -5.97 1.70
N GLY A 367 11.09 -7.02 1.17
CA GLY A 367 12.54 -7.18 1.08
C GLY A 367 13.10 -7.94 2.27
N ILE A 368 14.29 -7.59 2.69
CA ILE A 368 14.96 -8.19 3.85
C ILE A 368 14.53 -7.44 5.12
N VAL A 369 14.17 -8.18 6.15
CA VAL A 369 13.86 -7.65 7.48
C VAL A 369 14.73 -8.36 8.51
N ILE A 370 15.43 -7.61 9.32
CA ILE A 370 16.22 -8.11 10.44
C ILE A 370 15.53 -7.69 11.73
N VAL A 371 15.26 -8.66 12.58
CA VAL A 371 14.67 -8.45 13.89
C VAL A 371 15.71 -8.76 14.95
N ASP A 372 15.95 -7.79 15.83
CA ASP A 372 16.77 -7.92 17.02
C ASP A 372 15.85 -8.20 18.21
N PHE A 373 15.72 -9.50 18.55
CA PHE A 373 14.94 -9.95 19.69
C PHE A 373 15.75 -9.82 20.98
N ILE A 374 15.06 -9.64 22.10
CA ILE A 374 15.72 -9.61 23.40
C ILE A 374 16.39 -10.97 23.64
N ASP A 375 17.65 -10.94 24.10
CA ASP A 375 18.45 -12.14 24.30
C ASP A 375 17.78 -13.16 25.22
N MET A 376 17.81 -14.43 24.79
CA MET A 376 17.30 -15.58 25.54
C MET A 376 18.40 -16.61 25.74
N GLU A 377 18.57 -17.08 26.95
CA GLU A 377 19.58 -18.06 27.31
C GLU A 377 19.19 -19.48 26.85
N LYS A 378 17.91 -19.86 27.04
CA LYS A 378 17.42 -21.19 26.73
C LYS A 378 17.27 -21.42 25.23
N VAL A 379 17.85 -22.50 24.74
CA VAL A 379 17.75 -22.91 23.32
C VAL A 379 16.31 -23.27 22.95
N GLU A 380 15.58 -23.83 23.90
CA GLU A 380 14.16 -24.21 23.75
C GLU A 380 13.31 -22.97 23.42
N HIS A 381 13.47 -21.87 24.16
CA HIS A 381 12.76 -20.60 23.92
C HIS A 381 13.08 -20.01 22.54
N ARG A 382 14.36 -20.07 22.11
CA ARG A 382 14.76 -19.60 20.77
C ARG A 382 14.10 -20.43 19.66
N ASN A 383 14.03 -21.75 19.83
CA ASN A 383 13.38 -22.62 18.86
C ASN A 383 11.87 -22.46 18.85
N GLU A 384 11.25 -22.24 20.00
CA GLU A 384 9.82 -21.99 20.14
C GLU A 384 9.44 -20.63 19.51
N LEU A 385 10.21 -19.57 19.79
CA LEU A 385 10.00 -18.26 19.16
C LEU A 385 10.10 -18.34 17.63
N PHE A 386 11.06 -19.10 17.09
CA PHE A 386 11.17 -19.31 15.65
C PHE A 386 9.91 -19.96 15.07
N LYS A 387 9.42 -21.04 15.69
CA LYS A 387 8.18 -21.72 15.27
C LYS A 387 6.98 -20.79 15.37
N TYR A 388 6.90 -20.04 16.48
CA TYR A 388 5.82 -19.07 16.69
C TYR A 388 5.84 -17.94 15.64
N MET A 389 7.03 -17.44 15.27
CA MET A 389 7.14 -16.45 14.19
C MET A 389 6.67 -17.00 12.84
N GLN A 390 6.97 -18.29 12.53
CA GLN A 390 6.44 -18.94 11.33
C GLN A 390 4.92 -19.06 11.37
N GLU A 391 4.35 -19.37 12.53
CA GLU A 391 2.91 -19.49 12.73
C GLU A 391 2.20 -18.15 12.52
N VAL A 392 2.62 -17.07 13.20
CA VAL A 392 1.98 -15.75 13.05
C VAL A 392 2.18 -15.17 11.64
N MET A 393 3.28 -15.49 10.98
CA MET A 393 3.50 -15.09 9.58
C MET A 393 2.65 -15.89 8.59
N SER A 394 2.12 -17.05 8.96
CA SER A 394 1.28 -17.88 8.05
C SER A 394 0.01 -17.16 7.56
N ALA A 395 -0.47 -16.17 8.33
CA ALA A 395 -1.60 -15.33 7.95
C ALA A 395 -1.26 -14.27 6.88
N ASP A 396 0.03 -14.03 6.59
CA ASP A 396 0.45 -13.09 5.55
C ASP A 396 0.31 -13.71 4.16
N ARG A 397 -0.36 -13.00 3.26
CA ARG A 397 -0.57 -13.45 1.87
C ARG A 397 0.69 -13.31 1.00
N ALA A 398 1.59 -12.40 1.38
CA ALA A 398 2.84 -12.22 0.67
C ALA A 398 3.75 -13.44 0.86
N LYS A 399 4.43 -13.85 -0.21
CA LYS A 399 5.43 -14.90 -0.11
C LYS A 399 6.55 -14.44 0.83
N HIS A 400 6.81 -15.20 1.87
CA HIS A 400 7.81 -14.87 2.88
C HIS A 400 8.60 -16.13 3.26
N ASN A 401 9.74 -15.89 3.88
CA ASN A 401 10.58 -16.93 4.48
C ASN A 401 11.16 -16.41 5.78
N VAL A 402 11.16 -17.23 6.82
CA VAL A 402 11.68 -16.93 8.14
C VAL A 402 12.86 -17.86 8.40
N LEU A 403 13.99 -17.33 8.80
CA LEU A 403 15.19 -18.12 9.17
C LEU A 403 15.30 -18.21 10.69
N PRO A 404 15.90 -19.30 11.22
CA PRO A 404 16.13 -19.45 12.66
C PRO A 404 16.96 -18.31 13.23
N LEU A 405 16.84 -18.06 14.55
CA LEU A 405 17.65 -17.08 15.25
C LEU A 405 19.15 -17.43 15.10
N THR A 406 19.93 -16.40 14.86
CA THR A 406 21.39 -16.49 14.90
C THR A 406 21.87 -16.66 16.35
N LYS A 407 23.17 -16.94 16.54
CA LYS A 407 23.79 -16.98 17.88
C LYS A 407 23.72 -15.63 18.62
N PHE A 408 23.51 -14.53 17.88
CA PHE A 408 23.43 -13.16 18.41
C PHE A 408 21.99 -12.68 18.60
N GLY A 409 21.00 -13.57 18.66
CA GLY A 409 19.59 -13.19 18.86
C GLY A 409 18.86 -12.62 17.63
N LEU A 410 19.56 -12.45 16.50
CA LEU A 410 18.96 -11.87 15.30
C LEU A 410 18.14 -12.89 14.52
N MET A 411 16.93 -12.51 14.13
CA MET A 411 16.09 -13.27 13.21
C MET A 411 16.02 -12.55 11.86
N GLN A 412 16.24 -13.29 10.78
CA GLN A 412 16.12 -12.78 9.42
C GLN A 412 14.83 -13.27 8.77
N LEU A 413 14.09 -12.33 8.17
CA LEU A 413 12.93 -12.61 7.34
C LEU A 413 13.14 -12.03 5.94
N THR A 414 12.52 -12.68 4.96
CA THR A 414 12.35 -12.11 3.62
C THR A 414 10.88 -12.10 3.27
N ARG A 415 10.38 -10.99 2.74
CA ARG A 415 8.99 -10.82 2.32
C ARG A 415 8.93 -10.24 0.92
N GLN A 416 8.14 -10.84 0.04
CA GLN A 416 7.96 -10.34 -1.32
C GLN A 416 7.30 -8.95 -1.28
N ARG A 417 7.86 -7.98 -2.02
CA ARG A 417 7.22 -6.68 -2.23
C ARG A 417 6.06 -6.87 -3.20
N ILE A 418 4.83 -6.71 -2.72
CA ILE A 418 3.61 -6.76 -3.53
C ILE A 418 3.25 -5.36 -4.00
N ARG A 419 3.38 -4.38 -3.09
CA ARG A 419 3.07 -2.95 -3.29
C ARG A 419 4.23 -2.12 -2.75
N PRO A 420 4.29 -0.81 -3.09
CA PRO A 420 5.14 0.13 -2.38
C PRO A 420 4.83 0.11 -0.87
N ALA A 421 5.85 0.28 -0.05
CA ALA A 421 5.63 0.42 1.40
C ALA A 421 4.72 1.61 1.67
N THR A 422 3.78 1.42 2.59
CA THR A 422 2.89 2.50 3.03
C THR A 422 3.62 3.36 4.05
N GLU A 423 4.02 4.55 3.64
CA GLU A 423 4.61 5.55 4.51
C GLU A 423 3.54 6.60 4.86
N ILE A 424 3.24 6.73 6.15
CA ILE A 424 2.39 7.79 6.66
C ILE A 424 3.24 8.66 7.57
N ASN A 425 3.44 9.90 7.15
CA ASN A 425 4.17 10.85 7.98
C ASN A 425 3.27 11.26 9.16
N THR A 426 3.56 10.72 10.34
CA THR A 426 2.82 11.02 11.58
C THR A 426 3.41 12.19 12.36
N THR A 427 4.52 12.75 11.88
CA THR A 427 5.23 13.86 12.51
C THR A 427 5.36 15.03 11.54
N GLU A 428 5.16 16.22 12.06
CA GLU A 428 5.50 17.44 11.34
C GLU A 428 6.90 17.92 11.74
N GLN A 429 7.57 18.57 10.81
CA GLN A 429 8.87 19.16 11.11
C GLN A 429 8.69 20.27 12.14
N CYS A 430 9.42 20.16 13.25
CA CYS A 430 9.34 21.17 14.30
C CYS A 430 9.68 22.57 13.73
N PRO A 431 8.78 23.56 13.80
CA PRO A 431 9.03 24.88 13.24
C PRO A 431 10.17 25.64 13.95
N LEU A 432 10.55 25.19 15.16
CA LEU A 432 11.61 25.80 15.95
C LEU A 432 13.01 25.33 15.55
N CYS A 433 13.18 24.02 15.43
CA CYS A 433 14.50 23.43 15.20
C CYS A 433 14.64 22.79 13.82
N HIS A 434 13.61 22.83 12.97
CA HIS A 434 13.59 22.23 11.63
C HIS A 434 14.13 20.77 11.62
N GLY A 435 13.82 20.03 12.69
CA GLY A 435 14.23 18.62 12.84
C GLY A 435 15.62 18.40 13.47
N THR A 436 16.37 19.46 13.79
CA THR A 436 17.72 19.32 14.40
C THR A 436 17.69 18.92 15.87
N GLY A 437 16.55 19.06 16.56
CA GLY A 437 16.40 18.85 18.01
C GLY A 437 17.14 19.88 18.87
N LYS A 438 17.82 20.86 18.24
CA LYS A 438 18.59 21.90 18.91
C LYS A 438 18.11 23.27 18.42
N ILE A 439 17.99 24.23 19.34
CA ILE A 439 17.73 25.64 19.04
C ILE A 439 18.92 26.47 19.48
N THR A 440 19.08 27.64 18.86
CA THR A 440 20.07 28.63 19.31
C THR A 440 19.79 28.99 20.76
N SER A 441 20.85 29.16 21.56
CA SER A 441 20.70 29.51 22.96
C SER A 441 19.94 30.82 23.14
N THR A 442 18.88 30.82 23.95
CA THR A 442 18.09 32.00 24.27
C THR A 442 18.86 32.98 25.19
N LEU A 443 19.96 32.51 25.81
CA LEU A 443 20.72 33.27 26.82
C LEU A 443 21.40 34.50 26.26
N VAL A 444 21.62 34.59 24.96
CA VAL A 444 22.35 35.68 24.31
C VAL A 444 21.53 36.44 23.22
N ILE A 445 20.24 36.14 23.13
CA ILE A 445 19.40 36.74 22.06
C ILE A 445 19.24 38.24 22.20
N ASP A 446 19.09 38.74 23.42
CA ASP A 446 19.04 40.17 23.73
C ASP A 446 20.34 40.87 23.39
N GLU A 447 21.52 40.27 23.69
CA GLU A 447 22.80 40.80 23.28
C GLU A 447 22.99 40.82 21.77
N GLN A 448 22.53 39.79 21.05
CA GLN A 448 22.60 39.75 19.59
C GLN A 448 21.77 40.86 18.95
N ILE A 449 20.52 41.01 19.42
CA ILE A 449 19.65 42.09 18.97
C ILE A 449 20.25 43.46 19.28
N GLU A 450 20.84 43.63 20.48
CA GLU A 450 21.47 44.86 20.88
C GLU A 450 22.69 45.20 20.03
N ARG A 451 23.55 44.22 19.67
CA ARG A 451 24.70 44.41 18.77
C ARG A 451 24.25 44.82 17.36
N ALA A 452 23.22 44.16 16.83
CA ALA A 452 22.66 44.52 15.54
C ALA A 452 22.08 45.96 15.55
N LEU A 453 21.35 46.31 16.63
CA LEU A 453 20.84 47.65 16.82
C LEU A 453 21.98 48.69 16.88
N ALA A 454 23.04 48.38 17.63
CA ALA A 454 24.22 49.25 17.74
C ALA A 454 24.87 49.48 16.37
N TYR A 455 24.96 48.48 15.53
CA TYR A 455 25.49 48.57 14.18
C TYR A 455 24.62 49.46 13.29
N TYR A 456 23.31 49.25 13.25
CA TYR A 456 22.42 50.05 12.41
C TYR A 456 22.36 51.52 12.85
N VAL A 457 22.36 51.79 14.15
CA VAL A 457 22.31 53.16 14.65
C VAL A 457 23.68 53.84 14.55
N GLY A 458 24.77 53.13 14.90
CA GLY A 458 26.11 53.67 14.96
C GLY A 458 26.77 53.81 13.60
N GLU A 459 26.79 52.78 12.80
CA GLU A 459 27.51 52.73 11.52
C GLU A 459 26.65 53.12 10.33
N LYS A 460 25.38 52.65 10.30
CA LYS A 460 24.45 52.98 9.21
C LYS A 460 23.68 54.30 9.43
N GLY A 461 23.71 54.87 10.63
CA GLY A 461 23.10 56.16 10.97
C GLY A 461 21.57 56.14 11.06
N GLU A 462 20.96 54.97 11.15
CA GLU A 462 19.51 54.77 11.17
C GLU A 462 18.92 55.15 12.54
N LYS A 463 18.09 56.18 12.59
CA LYS A 463 17.48 56.65 13.85
C LYS A 463 16.03 56.18 14.05
N ASN A 464 15.39 55.68 13.00
CA ASN A 464 14.01 55.19 13.04
C ASN A 464 13.96 53.75 12.54
N LEU A 465 13.86 52.79 13.45
CA LEU A 465 13.92 51.37 13.16
C LEU A 465 12.65 50.67 13.61
N ILE A 466 12.30 49.64 12.87
CA ILE A 466 11.26 48.68 13.26
C ILE A 466 11.97 47.34 13.53
N LEU A 467 11.76 46.79 14.73
CA LEU A 467 12.20 45.45 15.11
C LEU A 467 11.00 44.55 14.95
N ARG A 468 11.00 43.65 13.94
CA ARG A 468 9.98 42.65 13.72
C ARG A 468 10.42 41.35 14.38
N THR A 469 9.53 40.72 15.14
CA THR A 469 9.84 39.50 15.90
C THR A 469 8.64 38.56 15.94
N GLY A 470 8.88 37.28 16.28
CA GLY A 470 7.81 36.42 16.71
C GLY A 470 7.14 36.88 18.00
N PRO A 471 5.87 36.52 18.27
CA PRO A 471 5.09 37.03 19.40
C PRO A 471 5.75 36.80 20.77
N ILE A 472 6.40 35.64 20.97
CA ILE A 472 7.05 35.30 22.25
C ILE A 472 8.27 36.18 22.52
N LEU A 473 9.12 36.39 21.51
CA LEU A 473 10.28 37.26 21.62
C LEU A 473 9.83 38.71 21.81
N GLY A 474 8.80 39.14 21.09
CA GLY A 474 8.21 40.47 21.24
C GLY A 474 7.71 40.72 22.67
N ALA A 475 6.94 39.79 23.22
CA ALA A 475 6.47 39.86 24.61
C ALA A 475 7.63 39.88 25.62
N TYR A 476 8.69 39.09 25.40
CA TYR A 476 9.90 39.10 26.25
C TYR A 476 10.59 40.46 26.23
N LEU A 477 10.84 41.02 25.05
CA LEU A 477 11.56 42.29 24.88
C LEU A 477 10.77 43.52 25.37
N SER A 478 9.44 43.45 25.39
CA SER A 478 8.53 44.53 25.82
C SER A 478 8.12 44.45 27.29
N ARG A 479 8.48 43.38 28.02
CA ARG A 479 7.99 43.12 29.38
C ARG A 479 8.45 44.15 30.41
N GLY A 480 7.49 44.80 31.04
CA GLY A 480 7.69 45.70 32.18
C GLY A 480 8.11 47.11 31.84
N TRP A 481 8.12 48.00 32.85
CA TRP A 481 8.44 49.44 32.67
C TRP A 481 9.88 49.71 32.25
N ASN A 482 10.82 48.83 32.58
CA ASN A 482 12.24 48.92 32.20
C ASN A 482 12.59 47.84 31.19
N SER A 483 11.73 47.68 30.19
CA SER A 483 11.88 46.67 29.13
C SER A 483 13.18 46.85 28.35
N TYR A 484 13.65 45.80 27.68
CA TYR A 484 14.82 45.88 26.77
C TYR A 484 14.64 46.95 25.72
N LEU A 485 13.46 47.05 25.12
CA LEU A 485 13.14 48.11 24.15
C LEU A 485 13.27 49.53 24.75
N ALA A 486 12.81 49.72 25.98
CA ALA A 486 12.92 51.02 26.65
C ALA A 486 14.39 51.39 26.98
N LYS A 487 15.18 50.40 27.40
CA LYS A 487 16.63 50.55 27.64
C LYS A 487 17.37 50.91 26.36
N TRP A 488 17.12 50.20 25.28
CA TRP A 488 17.79 50.43 24.00
C TRP A 488 17.42 51.76 23.38
N ARG A 489 16.12 52.13 23.39
CA ARG A 489 15.69 53.50 22.93
C ARG A 489 16.43 54.63 23.66
N ARG A 490 16.62 54.46 24.97
CA ARG A 490 17.32 55.45 25.79
C ARG A 490 18.83 55.45 25.52
N LYS A 491 19.44 54.27 25.44
CA LYS A 491 20.88 54.07 25.23
C LYS A 491 21.33 54.58 23.87
N TYR A 492 20.63 54.23 22.82
CA TYR A 492 21.00 54.53 21.44
C TYR A 492 20.32 55.80 20.88
N LYS A 493 19.48 56.46 21.67
CA LYS A 493 18.73 57.67 21.27
C LYS A 493 18.01 57.52 19.94
N CYS A 494 17.41 56.36 19.67
CA CYS A 494 16.71 56.02 18.45
C CYS A 494 15.21 55.74 18.70
N LYS A 495 14.40 55.86 17.65
CA LYS A 495 13.00 55.41 17.66
C LYS A 495 12.98 53.97 17.19
N LEU A 496 12.76 53.06 18.13
CA LEU A 496 12.64 51.63 17.86
C LEU A 496 11.20 51.20 18.08
N LYS A 497 10.49 50.78 17.03
CA LYS A 497 9.13 50.26 17.09
C LYS A 497 9.21 48.74 17.09
N LEU A 498 8.42 48.05 17.93
CA LEU A 498 8.24 46.61 17.86
C LEU A 498 7.05 46.31 16.95
N GLU A 499 7.21 45.34 16.04
CA GLU A 499 6.15 44.78 15.21
C GLU A 499 6.17 43.26 15.38
N GLU A 500 5.06 42.66 15.80
CA GLU A 500 4.95 41.22 15.99
C GLU A 500 4.43 40.58 14.68
N SER A 501 5.01 39.45 14.27
CA SER A 501 4.62 38.68 13.09
C SER A 501 4.45 37.22 13.47
N SER A 502 3.30 36.64 13.08
CA SER A 502 3.03 35.22 13.23
C SER A 502 3.90 34.34 12.36
N ASP A 503 4.50 34.90 11.30
CA ASP A 503 5.33 34.19 10.33
C ASP A 503 6.78 34.02 10.84
N HIS A 504 7.12 34.69 11.94
CA HIS A 504 8.45 34.62 12.55
C HIS A 504 8.50 33.53 13.62
N HIS A 505 9.57 32.76 13.59
CA HIS A 505 9.85 31.75 14.63
C HIS A 505 10.13 32.42 15.98
N ILE A 506 10.08 31.65 17.07
CA ILE A 506 10.16 32.15 18.45
C ILE A 506 11.38 33.05 18.70
N LEU A 507 12.54 32.77 18.07
CA LEU A 507 13.78 33.53 18.24
C LEU A 507 14.14 34.34 16.99
N GLN A 508 13.32 34.33 15.99
CA GLN A 508 13.59 35.09 14.76
C GLN A 508 13.28 36.56 14.96
N TYR A 509 14.19 37.42 14.49
CA TYR A 509 14.02 38.84 14.45
C TYR A 509 14.65 39.43 13.19
N GLU A 510 14.14 40.55 12.75
CA GLU A 510 14.69 41.36 11.66
C GLU A 510 14.51 42.86 11.96
N PHE A 511 15.50 43.65 11.50
CA PHE A 511 15.39 45.09 11.55
C PHE A 511 14.90 45.63 10.20
N MET A 512 14.01 46.61 10.24
CA MET A 512 13.49 47.28 9.06
C MET A 512 13.59 48.80 9.21
N ASN A 513 13.70 49.45 8.07
CA ASN A 513 13.58 50.93 8.02
C ASN A 513 12.09 51.35 8.07
N VAL A 514 11.84 52.67 8.06
CA VAL A 514 10.48 53.24 8.08
C VAL A 514 9.63 52.85 6.87
N LYS A 515 10.28 52.49 5.75
CA LYS A 515 9.62 52.03 4.53
C LYS A 515 9.28 50.53 4.56
N LYS A 516 9.55 49.83 5.68
CA LYS A 516 9.42 48.41 5.85
C LYS A 516 10.33 47.54 4.96
N GLU A 517 11.47 48.10 4.55
CA GLU A 517 12.53 47.35 3.88
C GLU A 517 13.42 46.70 4.94
N VAL A 518 13.71 45.41 4.78
CA VAL A 518 14.59 44.64 5.70
C VAL A 518 16.02 45.19 5.54
N LEU A 519 16.68 45.44 6.66
CA LEU A 519 18.06 45.90 6.70
C LEU A 519 19.00 44.69 6.81
N ASP A 520 19.92 44.54 5.87
CA ASP A 520 20.97 43.51 5.85
C ASP A 520 22.24 43.97 6.63
#